data_8b9d5e21cf290f84302fbba28e7510fa
#
_entry.id   8b9d5e21cf290f84302fbba28e7510fa
#
_cell.length_a   1.000
_cell.length_b   1.000
_cell.length_c   1.000
_cell.angle_alpha   90.00
_cell.angle_beta   90.00
_cell.angle_gamma   90.00
#
_symmetry.space_group_name_H-M   'P 1'
#
loop_
_entity.id
_entity.type
_entity.pdbx_description
1 polymer ?
#
loop_
_entity_poly.entity_id
_entity_poly.type
_entity_poly.pdbx_seq_one_letter_code
_entity_poly.pdbx_strand_id
1 'polypeptide(L)'
;LGKALLRDVANKMSGRQGQRDLRQSGAAGERSGSTREWAFGDTEPWDVTRTVTNAVVRTVSEGGSTAGGVRLHIGDVEVQETEARTQACVALLVDTSFSMAMDGRWVPMKRTALALHTLIRSRFRGDHLQLIGFSRHAEVMDIEHLTALDAMWDKGTNLHHALLLANRHFRKHPNAQPVLLIVTDGEPTSHLEPDGEVYFSYPPHPLTVAYAVRELDNSRRLGAQTTFFRLGEDPGLARFIDSMAKRVEGRVVAPELDDLGAAVVGSYLGSRRPDAGGGGYGDWFGGRGFWVGND
;
A
#
# COMPACT_ATOMS: atom_id res chain seq x y z
N LEU A 1 -21.92 3.86 -5.26
CA LEU A 1 -20.88 4.35 -6.18
C LEU A 1 -19.57 3.57 -5.99
N GLY A 2 -18.97 3.54 -4.79
CA GLY A 2 -17.70 2.87 -4.51
C GLY A 2 -17.66 1.39 -4.87
N LYS A 3 -18.72 0.62 -4.63
CA LYS A 3 -18.80 -0.81 -5.01
C LYS A 3 -18.82 -1.03 -6.53
N ALA A 4 -19.44 -0.10 -7.29
CA ALA A 4 -19.47 -0.17 -8.76
C ALA A 4 -18.06 0.13 -9.33
N LEU A 5 -17.40 1.17 -8.82
CA LEU A 5 -16.03 1.51 -9.21
C LEU A 5 -15.02 0.40 -8.86
N LEU A 6 -15.19 -0.24 -7.69
CA LEU A 6 -14.37 -1.38 -7.31
C LEU A 6 -14.56 -2.57 -8.28
N ARG A 7 -15.79 -2.79 -8.77
CA ARG A 7 -16.09 -3.83 -9.75
C ARG A 7 -15.43 -3.53 -11.10
N ASP A 8 -15.44 -2.28 -11.56
CA ASP A 8 -14.76 -1.88 -12.80
C ASP A 8 -13.25 -2.08 -12.70
N VAL A 9 -12.64 -1.66 -11.58
CA VAL A 9 -11.22 -1.89 -11.31
C VAL A 9 -10.92 -3.39 -11.23
N ALA A 10 -11.74 -4.17 -10.55
CA ALA A 10 -11.59 -5.63 -10.45
C ALA A 10 -11.73 -6.32 -11.80
N ASN A 11 -12.65 -5.89 -12.66
CA ASN A 11 -12.82 -6.44 -14.01
C ASN A 11 -11.60 -6.15 -14.90
N LYS A 12 -11.00 -4.97 -14.81
CA LYS A 12 -9.75 -4.64 -15.50
C LYS A 12 -8.56 -5.47 -15.01
N MET A 13 -8.61 -5.95 -13.76
CA MET A 13 -7.57 -6.80 -13.14
C MET A 13 -7.83 -8.29 -13.30
N SER A 14 -9.04 -8.73 -13.66
CA SER A 14 -9.49 -10.15 -13.61
C SER A 14 -8.91 -11.07 -14.70
N GLY A 15 -7.99 -10.60 -15.52
CA GLY A 15 -7.18 -11.47 -16.37
C GLY A 15 -6.08 -12.25 -15.63
N ARG A 16 -5.94 -12.13 -14.31
CA ARG A 16 -4.83 -12.69 -13.53
C ARG A 16 -5.29 -13.31 -12.21
N GLN A 17 -4.88 -14.56 -12.02
CA GLN A 17 -5.19 -15.48 -10.93
C GLN A 17 -5.31 -14.86 -9.52
N GLY A 18 -6.31 -15.36 -8.77
CA GLY A 18 -6.61 -14.97 -7.40
C GLY A 18 -5.39 -14.97 -6.48
N GLN A 19 -5.23 -13.87 -5.79
CA GLN A 19 -4.17 -13.66 -4.82
C GLN A 19 -4.58 -14.30 -3.49
N ARG A 20 -3.78 -15.25 -3.02
CA ARG A 20 -3.87 -15.80 -1.67
C ARG A 20 -3.01 -14.95 -0.76
N ASP A 21 -3.53 -14.62 0.43
CA ASP A 21 -2.74 -14.00 1.49
C ASP A 21 -1.57 -14.92 1.87
N LEU A 22 -0.43 -14.32 2.20
CA LEU A 22 0.77 -15.07 2.55
C LEU A 22 0.65 -15.68 3.94
N ARG A 23 1.06 -16.93 4.04
CA ARG A 23 1.13 -17.65 5.31
C ARG A 23 2.36 -17.19 6.09
N GLN A 24 2.16 -16.34 7.07
CA GLN A 24 3.10 -16.11 8.15
C GLN A 24 2.36 -16.29 9.48
N SER A 25 2.94 -17.03 10.41
CA SER A 25 2.36 -17.23 11.72
C SER A 25 2.41 -15.94 12.55
N GLY A 26 1.28 -15.56 13.14
CA GLY A 26 1.15 -14.39 14.00
C GLY A 26 -0.19 -14.34 14.72
N ALA A 27 -0.18 -13.87 15.97
CA ALA A 27 -1.29 -13.94 16.93
C ALA A 27 -2.59 -13.19 16.54
N ALA A 28 -2.62 -12.44 15.44
CA ALA A 28 -3.78 -11.61 15.02
C ALA A 28 -4.33 -11.98 13.63
N GLY A 29 -3.99 -13.17 13.08
CA GLY A 29 -4.42 -13.60 11.74
C GLY A 29 -5.78 -14.30 11.70
N GLU A 30 -6.33 -14.48 10.50
CA GLU A 30 -7.42 -15.42 10.25
C GLU A 30 -6.92 -16.87 10.33
N ARG A 31 -7.76 -17.77 10.81
CA ARG A 31 -7.44 -19.20 10.88
C ARG A 31 -7.23 -19.74 9.47
N SER A 32 -6.04 -20.24 9.17
CA SER A 32 -5.72 -20.81 7.87
C SER A 32 -6.38 -22.18 7.63
N GLY A 33 -6.89 -22.79 8.71
CA GLY A 33 -7.39 -24.18 8.69
C GLY A 33 -6.26 -25.21 8.74
N SER A 34 -4.99 -24.81 8.73
CA SER A 34 -3.83 -25.66 8.99
C SER A 34 -3.43 -25.61 10.47
N THR A 35 -2.77 -26.67 10.92
CA THR A 35 -2.24 -26.79 12.27
C THR A 35 -0.76 -27.14 12.21
N ARG A 36 0.01 -26.78 13.23
CA ARG A 36 1.40 -27.16 13.41
C ARG A 36 1.66 -27.58 14.84
N GLU A 37 2.75 -28.31 15.05
CA GLU A 37 3.20 -28.65 16.40
C GLU A 37 3.46 -27.38 17.21
N TRP A 38 3.08 -27.42 18.47
CA TRP A 38 3.33 -26.33 19.42
C TRP A 38 4.85 -26.21 19.70
N ALA A 39 5.35 -25.00 19.68
CA ALA A 39 6.71 -24.67 20.10
C ALA A 39 6.68 -23.71 21.29
N PHE A 40 7.74 -23.76 22.13
CA PHE A 40 7.83 -22.89 23.30
C PHE A 40 7.82 -21.41 22.89
N GLY A 41 6.85 -20.66 23.41
CA GLY A 41 6.64 -19.25 23.10
C GLY A 41 5.44 -18.98 22.16
N ASP A 42 4.79 -20.02 21.64
CA ASP A 42 3.57 -19.86 20.85
C ASP A 42 2.41 -19.32 21.69
N THR A 43 1.71 -18.33 21.14
CA THR A 43 0.53 -17.69 21.75
C THR A 43 -0.77 -18.05 21.02
N GLU A 44 -0.68 -18.82 19.95
CA GLU A 44 -1.81 -19.26 19.14
C GLU A 44 -2.70 -20.25 19.92
N PRO A 45 -4.01 -20.26 19.63
CA PRO A 45 -4.93 -21.18 20.29
C PRO A 45 -4.64 -22.62 19.88
N TRP A 46 -4.75 -23.53 20.86
CA TRP A 46 -4.60 -24.96 20.62
C TRP A 46 -5.73 -25.50 19.73
N ASP A 47 -5.38 -26.37 18.77
CA ASP A 47 -6.36 -27.22 18.11
C ASP A 47 -6.61 -28.46 18.98
N VAL A 48 -7.66 -28.36 19.80
CA VAL A 48 -8.02 -29.42 20.78
C VAL A 48 -8.30 -30.74 20.04
N THR A 49 -8.96 -30.70 18.90
CA THR A 49 -9.32 -31.91 18.15
C THR A 49 -8.07 -32.64 17.65
N ARG A 50 -7.14 -31.91 17.04
CA ARG A 50 -5.87 -32.48 16.57
C ARG A 50 -5.01 -32.96 17.73
N THR A 51 -4.89 -32.17 18.79
CA THR A 51 -4.14 -32.54 20.01
C THR A 51 -4.63 -33.84 20.60
N VAL A 52 -5.95 -34.00 20.78
CA VAL A 52 -6.53 -35.25 21.30
C VAL A 52 -6.31 -36.40 20.33
N THR A 53 -6.46 -36.17 19.01
CA THR A 53 -6.22 -37.22 18.01
C THR A 53 -4.77 -37.71 18.07
N ASN A 54 -3.78 -36.79 18.15
CA ASN A 54 -2.37 -37.14 18.26
C ASN A 54 -2.09 -37.98 19.54
N ALA A 55 -2.67 -37.57 20.65
CA ALA A 55 -2.52 -38.31 21.91
C ALA A 55 -3.12 -39.73 21.82
N VAL A 56 -4.28 -39.90 21.16
CA VAL A 56 -4.89 -41.22 20.90
C VAL A 56 -3.97 -42.07 20.04
N VAL A 57 -3.51 -41.53 18.91
CA VAL A 57 -2.59 -42.21 17.97
C VAL A 57 -1.32 -42.65 18.70
N ARG A 58 -0.70 -41.77 19.45
CA ARG A 58 0.50 -42.09 20.23
C ARG A 58 0.23 -43.20 21.24
N THR A 59 -0.85 -43.09 22.04
CA THR A 59 -1.19 -44.09 23.07
C THR A 59 -1.39 -45.48 22.46
N VAL A 60 -2.07 -45.56 21.29
CA VAL A 60 -2.30 -46.84 20.60
C VAL A 60 -0.98 -47.36 19.99
N SER A 61 -0.14 -46.51 19.41
CA SER A 61 1.16 -46.92 18.86
C SER A 61 2.15 -47.43 19.93
N GLU A 62 2.02 -46.93 21.15
CA GLU A 62 2.80 -47.38 22.33
C GLU A 62 2.20 -48.66 22.97
N GLY A 63 1.15 -49.26 22.40
CA GLY A 63 0.49 -50.44 22.90
C GLY A 63 -0.45 -50.20 24.09
N GLY A 64 -0.79 -48.94 24.37
CA GLY A 64 -1.72 -48.56 25.42
C GLY A 64 -3.19 -48.69 25.04
N SER A 65 -4.08 -48.69 26.02
CA SER A 65 -5.53 -48.69 25.84
C SER A 65 -6.10 -47.30 26.08
N THR A 66 -7.06 -46.92 25.26
CA THR A 66 -7.78 -45.63 25.39
C THR A 66 -9.05 -45.74 26.23
N ALA A 67 -9.40 -46.96 26.72
CA ALA A 67 -10.63 -47.21 27.48
C ALA A 67 -10.74 -46.44 28.81
N GLY A 68 -9.60 -46.03 29.40
CA GLY A 68 -9.52 -45.24 30.63
C GLY A 68 -9.24 -43.76 30.44
N GLY A 69 -9.31 -43.27 29.20
CA GLY A 69 -8.89 -41.92 28.81
C GLY A 69 -7.48 -41.86 28.26
N VAL A 70 -7.11 -40.71 27.72
CA VAL A 70 -5.80 -40.48 27.09
C VAL A 70 -5.07 -39.38 27.87
N ARG A 71 -3.79 -39.60 28.16
CA ARG A 71 -2.92 -38.56 28.74
C ARG A 71 -2.31 -37.73 27.62
N LEU A 72 -2.45 -36.41 27.72
CA LEU A 72 -1.83 -35.49 26.78
C LEU A 72 -0.35 -35.31 27.16
N HIS A 73 0.51 -35.37 26.16
CA HIS A 73 1.92 -34.95 26.22
C HIS A 73 2.09 -33.65 25.46
N ILE A 74 3.16 -32.89 25.76
CA ILE A 74 3.46 -31.63 25.09
C ILE A 74 3.68 -31.82 23.58
N GLY A 75 4.24 -32.98 23.18
CA GLY A 75 4.43 -33.32 21.76
C GLY A 75 3.14 -33.69 21.01
N ASP A 76 2.00 -33.85 21.71
CA ASP A 76 0.71 -34.07 21.06
C ASP A 76 0.03 -32.72 20.69
N VAL A 77 0.52 -31.62 21.32
CA VAL A 77 -0.15 -30.31 21.21
C VAL A 77 0.04 -29.72 19.83
N GLU A 78 -1.06 -29.45 19.15
CA GLU A 78 -1.09 -28.68 17.93
C GLU A 78 -1.74 -27.31 18.16
N VAL A 79 -1.18 -26.30 17.54
CA VAL A 79 -1.73 -24.94 17.51
C VAL A 79 -2.29 -24.64 16.12
N GLN A 80 -3.34 -23.84 16.11
CA GLN A 80 -3.93 -23.38 14.86
C GLN A 80 -2.97 -22.39 14.22
N GLU A 81 -2.54 -22.66 12.97
CA GLU A 81 -1.82 -21.67 12.21
C GLU A 81 -2.73 -20.49 11.90
N THR A 82 -2.32 -19.33 12.32
CA THR A 82 -2.94 -18.06 11.94
C THR A 82 -2.13 -17.44 10.82
N GLU A 83 -2.78 -17.04 9.73
CA GLU A 83 -2.11 -16.22 8.72
C GLU A 83 -1.87 -14.84 9.32
N ALA A 84 -0.60 -14.47 9.50
CA ALA A 84 -0.27 -13.12 9.88
C ALA A 84 -0.67 -12.19 8.73
N ARG A 85 -1.76 -11.46 8.91
CA ARG A 85 -2.08 -10.33 8.05
C ARG A 85 -1.13 -9.21 8.43
N THR A 86 -0.13 -8.96 7.62
CA THR A 86 0.67 -7.75 7.75
C THR A 86 -0.26 -6.56 7.53
N GLN A 87 -0.56 -5.82 8.60
CA GLN A 87 -1.33 -4.59 8.48
C GLN A 87 -0.53 -3.58 7.66
N ALA A 88 -1.17 -2.91 6.73
CA ALA A 88 -0.57 -1.81 5.99
C ALA A 88 -1.00 -0.47 6.58
N CYS A 89 -0.05 0.47 6.62
CA CYS A 89 -0.29 1.87 6.90
C CYS A 89 -0.11 2.65 5.60
N VAL A 90 -1.22 3.03 4.97
CA VAL A 90 -1.26 3.59 3.63
C VAL A 90 -1.43 5.10 3.70
N ALA A 91 -0.55 5.85 3.07
CA ALA A 91 -0.73 7.27 2.78
C ALA A 91 -0.92 7.43 1.27
N LEU A 92 -2.11 7.86 0.84
CA LEU A 92 -2.39 8.25 -0.53
C LEU A 92 -2.34 9.77 -0.64
N LEU A 93 -1.28 10.27 -1.28
CA LEU A 93 -1.07 11.67 -1.56
C LEU A 93 -1.63 11.98 -2.95
N VAL A 94 -2.55 12.93 -3.02
CA VAL A 94 -3.20 13.33 -4.27
C VAL A 94 -2.96 14.82 -4.53
N ASP A 95 -2.40 15.10 -5.67
CA ASP A 95 -2.23 16.48 -6.13
C ASP A 95 -3.60 17.08 -6.43
N THR A 96 -3.92 18.17 -5.74
CA THR A 96 -5.17 18.92 -5.90
C THR A 96 -4.92 20.30 -6.51
N SER A 97 -3.74 20.50 -7.11
CA SER A 97 -3.38 21.73 -7.80
C SER A 97 -4.25 21.99 -9.03
N PHE A 98 -4.23 23.24 -9.47
CA PHE A 98 -5.05 23.69 -10.58
C PHE A 98 -4.80 22.92 -11.89
N SER A 99 -3.56 22.49 -12.18
CA SER A 99 -3.23 21.69 -13.36
C SER A 99 -4.01 20.38 -13.45
N MET A 100 -4.18 19.71 -12.32
CA MET A 100 -4.98 18.48 -12.23
C MET A 100 -6.44 18.69 -12.68
N ALA A 101 -7.01 19.85 -12.39
CA ALA A 101 -8.37 20.18 -12.78
C ALA A 101 -8.50 20.52 -14.26
N MET A 102 -7.52 21.28 -14.79
CA MET A 102 -7.56 21.75 -16.19
C MET A 102 -7.37 20.60 -17.20
N ASP A 103 -6.55 19.62 -16.89
CA ASP A 103 -6.21 18.52 -17.79
C ASP A 103 -7.11 17.29 -17.65
N GLY A 104 -8.28 17.45 -17.01
CA GLY A 104 -9.25 16.36 -16.86
C GLY A 104 -8.83 15.23 -15.92
N ARG A 105 -7.75 15.40 -15.14
CA ARG A 105 -7.18 14.39 -14.23
C ARG A 105 -7.95 14.30 -12.90
N TRP A 106 -8.77 15.30 -12.63
CA TRP A 106 -9.52 15.47 -11.37
C TRP A 106 -10.49 14.32 -11.09
N VAL A 107 -11.32 13.97 -12.07
CA VAL A 107 -12.33 12.91 -11.91
C VAL A 107 -11.69 11.53 -11.80
N PRO A 108 -10.74 11.13 -12.64
CA PRO A 108 -10.00 9.88 -12.47
C PRO A 108 -9.31 9.76 -11.12
N MET A 109 -8.70 10.82 -10.62
CA MET A 109 -8.05 10.85 -9.31
C MET A 109 -9.06 10.60 -8.16
N LYS A 110 -10.19 11.31 -8.15
CA LYS A 110 -11.25 11.09 -7.15
C LYS A 110 -11.82 9.67 -7.19
N ARG A 111 -12.05 9.12 -8.38
CA ARG A 111 -12.51 7.74 -8.56
C ARG A 111 -11.50 6.75 -8.01
N THR A 112 -10.22 6.99 -8.22
CA THR A 112 -9.13 6.16 -7.70
C THR A 112 -9.09 6.16 -6.18
N ALA A 113 -9.15 7.32 -5.54
CA ALA A 113 -9.18 7.44 -4.08
C ALA A 113 -10.41 6.73 -3.48
N LEU A 114 -11.58 6.89 -4.10
CA LEU A 114 -12.81 6.20 -3.68
C LEU A 114 -12.72 4.68 -3.84
N ALA A 115 -12.12 4.19 -4.92
CA ALA A 115 -11.91 2.76 -5.15
C ALA A 115 -10.98 2.16 -4.11
N LEU A 116 -9.83 2.78 -3.84
CA LEU A 116 -8.88 2.34 -2.83
C LEU A 116 -9.50 2.37 -1.42
N HIS A 117 -10.17 3.47 -1.06
CA HIS A 117 -10.86 3.58 0.22
C HIS A 117 -11.90 2.47 0.40
N THR A 118 -12.72 2.21 -0.62
CA THR A 118 -13.76 1.16 -0.58
C THR A 118 -13.14 -0.22 -0.45
N LEU A 119 -12.03 -0.50 -1.16
CA LEU A 119 -11.31 -1.75 -1.07
C LEU A 119 -10.78 -1.99 0.35
N ILE A 120 -10.08 -1.01 0.91
CA ILE A 120 -9.49 -1.11 2.26
C ILE A 120 -10.61 -1.32 3.30
N ARG A 121 -11.66 -0.51 3.25
CA ARG A 121 -12.79 -0.62 4.19
C ARG A 121 -13.56 -1.93 4.09
N SER A 122 -13.62 -2.56 2.92
CA SER A 122 -14.40 -3.79 2.70
C SER A 122 -13.59 -5.06 2.94
N ARG A 123 -12.31 -5.09 2.52
CA ARG A 123 -11.49 -6.31 2.52
C ARG A 123 -10.30 -6.27 3.48
N PHE A 124 -9.76 -5.09 3.77
CA PHE A 124 -8.55 -4.91 4.57
C PHE A 124 -8.81 -4.00 5.76
N ARG A 125 -9.81 -4.35 6.57
CA ARG A 125 -10.30 -3.53 7.69
C ARG A 125 -9.27 -3.23 8.77
N GLY A 126 -8.18 -4.00 8.84
CA GLY A 126 -7.07 -3.77 9.75
C GLY A 126 -6.06 -2.75 9.22
N ASP A 127 -6.14 -2.37 7.96
CA ASP A 127 -5.22 -1.39 7.37
C ASP A 127 -5.64 0.04 7.70
N HIS A 128 -4.64 0.89 7.82
CA HIS A 128 -4.81 2.32 8.12
C HIS A 128 -4.62 3.12 6.84
N LEU A 129 -5.68 3.71 6.31
CA LEU A 129 -5.61 4.61 5.16
C LEU A 129 -5.73 6.06 5.60
N GLN A 130 -4.81 6.90 5.13
CA GLN A 130 -4.89 8.35 5.20
C GLN A 130 -4.86 8.93 3.79
N LEU A 131 -5.86 9.73 3.45
CA LEU A 131 -5.89 10.53 2.24
C LEU A 131 -5.31 11.91 2.55
N ILE A 132 -4.39 12.38 1.72
CA ILE A 132 -3.72 13.67 1.86
C ILE A 132 -3.82 14.40 0.53
N GLY A 133 -4.63 15.45 0.49
CA GLY A 133 -4.68 16.36 -0.65
C GLY A 133 -3.57 17.42 -0.50
N PHE A 134 -2.93 17.78 -1.59
CA PHE A 134 -1.93 18.84 -1.57
C PHE A 134 -1.98 19.73 -2.81
N SER A 135 -1.97 21.01 -2.56
CA SER A 135 -1.79 22.10 -3.52
C SER A 135 -0.74 23.07 -2.96
N ARG A 136 -1.10 24.27 -2.64
CA ARG A 136 -0.22 25.21 -1.91
C ARG A 136 0.09 24.74 -0.48
N HIS A 137 -0.91 24.15 0.18
CA HIS A 137 -0.80 23.45 1.44
C HIS A 137 -1.15 21.98 1.26
N ALA A 138 -0.86 21.15 2.25
CA ALA A 138 -1.36 19.81 2.32
C ALA A 138 -2.29 19.64 3.53
N GLU A 139 -3.34 18.84 3.36
CA GLU A 139 -4.30 18.54 4.41
C GLU A 139 -4.73 17.08 4.38
N VAL A 140 -5.05 16.56 5.55
CA VAL A 140 -5.67 15.23 5.67
C VAL A 140 -7.14 15.37 5.35
N MET A 141 -7.64 14.55 4.44
CA MET A 141 -9.02 14.59 3.97
C MET A 141 -9.75 13.30 4.27
N ASP A 142 -11.04 13.41 4.55
CA ASP A 142 -11.96 12.28 4.46
C ASP A 142 -12.37 12.06 3.00
N ILE A 143 -12.83 10.85 2.68
CA ILE A 143 -13.21 10.52 1.30
C ILE A 143 -14.41 11.37 0.82
N GLU A 144 -15.30 11.72 1.71
CA GLU A 144 -16.45 12.61 1.47
C GLU A 144 -15.97 14.02 1.10
N HIS A 145 -14.99 14.55 1.84
CA HIS A 145 -14.38 15.85 1.55
C HIS A 145 -13.71 15.83 0.19
N LEU A 146 -12.85 14.84 -0.10
CA LEU A 146 -12.17 14.73 -1.39
C LEU A 146 -13.14 14.62 -2.56
N THR A 147 -14.24 13.85 -2.41
CA THR A 147 -15.23 13.68 -3.47
C THR A 147 -16.07 14.92 -3.70
N ALA A 148 -16.36 15.69 -2.64
CA ALA A 148 -17.08 16.96 -2.70
C ALA A 148 -16.20 18.15 -3.12
N LEU A 149 -14.87 18.04 -3.02
CA LEU A 149 -13.94 19.11 -3.34
C LEU A 149 -14.10 19.56 -4.79
N ASP A 150 -14.39 20.82 -5.02
CA ASP A 150 -14.39 21.42 -6.34
C ASP A 150 -12.96 21.77 -6.77
N ALA A 151 -12.77 21.96 -8.07
CA ALA A 151 -11.48 22.39 -8.61
C ALA A 151 -11.09 23.75 -8.01
N MET A 152 -10.06 23.75 -7.18
CA MET A 152 -9.56 24.97 -6.55
C MET A 152 -8.57 25.67 -7.48
N TRP A 153 -8.61 27.02 -7.51
CA TRP A 153 -7.67 27.84 -8.26
C TRP A 153 -6.33 28.03 -7.53
N ASP A 154 -6.02 27.14 -6.59
CA ASP A 154 -4.85 27.25 -5.77
C ASP A 154 -3.61 26.82 -6.53
N LYS A 155 -2.63 27.72 -6.60
CA LYS A 155 -1.38 27.50 -7.32
C LYS A 155 -0.31 26.98 -6.35
N GLY A 156 0.28 25.86 -6.72
CA GLY A 156 1.39 25.28 -5.99
C GLY A 156 1.25 23.79 -5.77
N THR A 157 2.37 23.11 -5.66
CA THR A 157 2.50 21.67 -5.44
C THR A 157 3.41 21.48 -4.23
N ASN A 158 2.81 21.37 -3.04
CA ASN A 158 3.54 21.27 -1.78
C ASN A 158 3.73 19.81 -1.35
N LEU A 159 4.53 19.09 -2.11
CA LEU A 159 4.89 17.71 -1.81
C LEU A 159 5.60 17.57 -0.46
N HIS A 160 6.41 18.58 -0.06
CA HIS A 160 7.08 18.61 1.25
C HIS A 160 6.06 18.47 2.39
N HIS A 161 5.03 19.31 2.43
CA HIS A 161 4.01 19.28 3.48
C HIS A 161 3.20 17.97 3.46
N ALA A 162 2.87 17.48 2.27
CA ALA A 162 2.17 16.19 2.12
C ALA A 162 2.99 15.03 2.70
N LEU A 163 4.28 14.98 2.44
CA LEU A 163 5.20 13.98 2.99
C LEU A 163 5.36 14.09 4.51
N LEU A 164 5.38 15.31 5.07
CA LEU A 164 5.36 15.52 6.53
C LEU A 164 4.14 14.87 7.18
N LEU A 165 2.95 15.05 6.59
CA LEU A 165 1.71 14.45 7.08
C LEU A 165 1.73 12.92 6.94
N ALA A 166 2.21 12.38 5.82
CA ALA A 166 2.38 10.96 5.60
C ALA A 166 3.34 10.33 6.63
N ASN A 167 4.50 10.94 6.84
CA ASN A 167 5.47 10.48 7.83
C ASN A 167 4.92 10.51 9.25
N ARG A 168 4.06 11.49 9.58
CA ARG A 168 3.35 11.53 10.86
C ARG A 168 2.37 10.36 10.98
N HIS A 169 1.67 10.01 9.91
CA HIS A 169 0.77 8.86 9.87
C HIS A 169 1.52 7.54 10.10
N PHE A 170 2.65 7.33 9.42
CA PHE A 170 3.48 6.14 9.59
C PHE A 170 4.02 5.97 11.01
N ARG A 171 4.47 7.08 11.64
CA ARG A 171 4.94 7.05 13.05
C ARG A 171 3.84 6.71 14.06
N LYS A 172 2.56 6.97 13.74
CA LYS A 172 1.42 6.57 14.58
C LYS A 172 1.12 5.06 14.52
N HIS A 173 1.59 4.39 13.47
CA HIS A 173 1.32 2.97 13.22
C HIS A 173 2.63 2.19 13.01
N PRO A 174 3.52 2.13 14.03
CA PRO A 174 4.88 1.60 13.84
C PRO A 174 4.93 0.10 13.53
N ASN A 175 3.87 -0.64 13.84
CA ASN A 175 3.77 -2.09 13.60
C ASN A 175 3.14 -2.45 12.25
N ALA A 176 2.68 -1.46 11.50
CA ALA A 176 2.10 -1.66 10.18
C ALA A 176 3.12 -1.35 9.08
N GLN A 177 3.05 -2.08 7.95
CA GLN A 177 3.90 -1.83 6.79
C GLN A 177 3.55 -0.48 6.15
N PRO A 178 4.47 0.50 6.12
CA PRO A 178 4.19 1.77 5.49
C PRO A 178 4.13 1.65 3.96
N VAL A 179 3.09 2.22 3.37
CA VAL A 179 2.88 2.27 1.91
C VAL A 179 2.58 3.71 1.51
N LEU A 180 3.43 4.27 0.66
CA LEU A 180 3.33 5.65 0.18
C LEU A 180 2.97 5.66 -1.31
N LEU A 181 1.79 6.17 -1.62
CA LEU A 181 1.28 6.30 -2.99
C LEU A 181 1.12 7.79 -3.31
N ILE A 182 1.83 8.27 -4.33
CA ILE A 182 1.86 9.69 -4.69
C ILE A 182 1.32 9.86 -6.12
N VAL A 183 0.24 10.61 -6.26
CA VAL A 183 -0.38 10.95 -7.55
C VAL A 183 -0.17 12.43 -7.82
N THR A 184 0.59 12.77 -8.85
CA THR A 184 0.92 14.16 -9.19
C THR A 184 1.15 14.35 -10.69
N ASP A 185 0.91 15.55 -11.17
CA ASP A 185 1.18 16.00 -12.54
C ASP A 185 2.24 17.11 -12.62
N GLY A 186 2.83 17.50 -11.48
CA GLY A 186 3.76 18.62 -11.40
C GLY A 186 4.98 18.39 -10.51
N GLU A 187 6.02 19.19 -10.78
CA GLU A 187 7.17 19.31 -9.89
C GLU A 187 6.79 20.10 -8.63
N PRO A 188 7.45 19.87 -7.48
CA PRO A 188 7.15 20.62 -6.25
C PRO A 188 7.55 22.10 -6.39
N THR A 189 6.57 22.98 -6.31
CA THR A 189 6.74 24.44 -6.43
C THR A 189 6.57 25.17 -5.08
N SER A 190 6.15 24.44 -4.05
CA SER A 190 5.90 25.01 -2.71
C SER A 190 6.52 24.14 -1.62
N HIS A 191 6.87 24.76 -0.50
CA HIS A 191 7.25 24.06 0.72
C HIS A 191 6.79 24.83 1.97
N LEU A 192 6.72 24.13 3.08
CA LEU A 192 6.42 24.75 4.38
C LEU A 192 7.72 25.25 5.01
N GLU A 193 7.75 26.51 5.38
CA GLU A 193 8.85 27.12 6.13
C GLU A 193 8.78 26.72 7.62
N PRO A 194 9.89 26.88 8.38
CA PRO A 194 9.91 26.53 9.81
C PRO A 194 8.93 27.34 10.68
N ASP A 195 8.53 28.51 10.26
CA ASP A 195 7.55 29.37 10.92
C ASP A 195 6.10 29.00 10.62
N GLY A 196 5.91 28.03 9.70
CA GLY A 196 4.59 27.56 9.26
C GLY A 196 4.04 28.27 8.03
N GLU A 197 4.72 29.27 7.51
CA GLU A 197 4.35 29.94 6.27
C GLU A 197 4.69 29.07 5.05
N VAL A 198 4.00 29.33 3.94
CA VAL A 198 4.24 28.61 2.68
C VAL A 198 5.04 29.46 1.74
N TYR A 199 6.21 28.98 1.40
CA TYR A 199 7.00 29.49 0.29
C TYR A 199 6.50 28.92 -1.03
N PHE A 200 6.35 29.76 -2.05
CA PHE A 200 5.99 29.37 -3.42
C PHE A 200 6.93 30.03 -4.44
N SER A 201 7.41 29.24 -5.41
CA SER A 201 8.19 29.73 -6.53
C SER A 201 7.93 28.90 -7.80
N TYR A 202 7.76 29.59 -8.91
CA TYR A 202 7.74 28.98 -10.23
C TYR A 202 8.73 29.72 -11.15
N PRO A 203 9.68 29.04 -11.76
CA PRO A 203 9.96 27.59 -11.69
C PRO A 203 10.37 27.11 -10.29
N PRO A 204 10.40 25.78 -10.04
CA PRO A 204 10.72 25.23 -8.73
C PRO A 204 12.04 25.71 -8.17
N HIS A 205 12.04 26.17 -6.93
CA HIS A 205 13.27 26.58 -6.23
C HIS A 205 14.04 25.37 -5.71
N PRO A 206 15.38 25.34 -5.80
CA PRO A 206 16.18 24.19 -5.31
C PRO A 206 15.92 23.81 -3.85
N LEU A 207 15.63 24.77 -2.96
CA LEU A 207 15.27 24.49 -1.56
C LEU A 207 13.94 23.74 -1.46
N THR A 208 12.95 24.06 -2.30
CA THR A 208 11.66 23.35 -2.32
C THR A 208 11.86 21.88 -2.66
N VAL A 209 12.69 21.62 -3.65
CA VAL A 209 13.07 20.24 -4.00
C VAL A 209 13.82 19.56 -2.86
N ALA A 210 14.78 20.26 -2.24
CA ALA A 210 15.57 19.71 -1.13
C ALA A 210 14.70 19.35 0.10
N TYR A 211 13.69 20.17 0.43
CA TYR A 211 12.74 19.86 1.50
C TYR A 211 11.89 18.62 1.19
N ALA A 212 11.37 18.52 -0.03
CA ALA A 212 10.61 17.33 -0.46
C ALA A 212 11.49 16.06 -0.42
N VAL A 213 12.72 16.13 -0.92
CA VAL A 213 13.71 15.03 -0.89
C VAL A 213 13.98 14.59 0.54
N ARG A 214 14.20 15.52 1.46
CA ARG A 214 14.47 15.19 2.88
C ARG A 214 13.32 14.42 3.52
N GLU A 215 12.09 14.84 3.27
CA GLU A 215 10.93 14.13 3.82
C GLU A 215 10.69 12.79 3.14
N LEU A 216 11.01 12.66 1.87
CA LEU A 216 10.97 11.38 1.16
C LEU A 216 12.04 10.40 1.71
N ASP A 217 13.24 10.88 2.02
CA ASP A 217 14.27 10.09 2.73
C ASP A 217 13.78 9.64 4.12
N ASN A 218 13.01 10.47 4.82
CA ASN A 218 12.39 10.10 6.10
C ASN A 218 11.35 8.99 5.90
N SER A 219 10.54 9.04 4.84
CA SER A 219 9.61 7.95 4.48
C SER A 219 10.36 6.63 4.25
N ARG A 220 11.48 6.68 3.50
CA ARG A 220 12.34 5.51 3.28
C ARG A 220 12.91 4.96 4.59
N ARG A 221 13.40 5.82 5.50
CA ARG A 221 13.90 5.40 6.83
C ARG A 221 12.82 4.74 7.69
N LEU A 222 11.56 5.10 7.49
CA LEU A 222 10.40 4.46 8.12
C LEU A 222 10.03 3.12 7.45
N GLY A 223 10.72 2.71 6.40
CA GLY A 223 10.46 1.48 5.65
C GLY A 223 9.33 1.59 4.64
N ALA A 224 8.97 2.81 4.22
CA ALA A 224 7.86 3.01 3.29
C ALA A 224 8.18 2.48 1.89
N GLN A 225 7.31 1.62 1.37
CA GLN A 225 7.29 1.25 -0.04
C GLN A 225 6.60 2.37 -0.83
N THR A 226 7.38 3.03 -1.69
CA THR A 226 6.91 4.23 -2.40
C THR A 226 6.60 3.93 -3.86
N THR A 227 5.43 4.39 -4.32
CA THR A 227 5.06 4.37 -5.75
C THR A 227 4.60 5.76 -6.16
N PHE A 228 5.21 6.26 -7.22
CA PHE A 228 4.81 7.50 -7.88
C PHE A 228 3.92 7.19 -9.09
N PHE A 229 2.76 7.83 -9.13
CA PHE A 229 1.86 7.83 -10.29
C PHE A 229 2.00 9.18 -10.98
N ARG A 230 2.75 9.19 -12.07
CA ARG A 230 3.00 10.37 -12.87
C ARG A 230 1.86 10.57 -13.85
N LEU A 231 1.17 11.69 -13.74
CA LEU A 231 0.10 12.10 -14.65
C LEU A 231 0.61 13.26 -15.51
N GLY A 232 1.08 12.97 -16.69
CA GLY A 232 1.58 13.98 -17.62
C GLY A 232 2.91 13.59 -18.25
N GLU A 233 3.21 14.24 -19.35
CA GLU A 233 4.37 13.93 -20.19
C GLU A 233 5.49 14.99 -20.10
N ASP A 234 5.41 15.91 -19.12
CA ASP A 234 6.44 16.93 -18.94
C ASP A 234 7.81 16.29 -18.65
N PRO A 235 8.85 16.60 -19.47
CA PRO A 235 10.17 15.99 -19.28
C PRO A 235 10.88 16.42 -17.98
N GLY A 236 10.55 17.59 -17.42
CA GLY A 236 11.06 18.04 -16.13
C GLY A 236 10.51 17.19 -15.00
N LEU A 237 9.18 17.05 -14.98
CA LEU A 237 8.48 16.17 -14.05
C LEU A 237 9.00 14.73 -14.13
N ALA A 238 9.17 14.19 -15.35
CA ALA A 238 9.68 12.83 -15.52
C ALA A 238 11.05 12.65 -14.87
N ARG A 239 12.01 13.55 -15.16
CA ARG A 239 13.36 13.52 -14.56
C ARG A 239 13.32 13.66 -13.05
N PHE A 240 12.46 14.56 -12.53
CA PHE A 240 12.28 14.75 -11.09
C PHE A 240 11.79 13.46 -10.43
N ILE A 241 10.68 12.89 -10.91
CA ILE A 241 10.08 11.68 -10.33
C ILE A 241 11.04 10.48 -10.43
N ASP A 242 11.70 10.28 -11.57
CA ASP A 242 12.67 9.19 -11.75
C ASP A 242 13.85 9.32 -10.77
N SER A 243 14.34 10.55 -10.54
CA SER A 243 15.38 10.82 -9.55
C SER A 243 14.92 10.49 -8.12
N MET A 244 13.69 10.89 -7.77
CA MET A 244 13.12 10.62 -6.46
C MET A 244 12.88 9.13 -6.24
N ALA A 245 12.33 8.44 -7.24
CA ALA A 245 12.07 7.02 -7.18
C ALA A 245 13.37 6.21 -6.99
N LYS A 246 14.40 6.52 -7.78
CA LYS A 246 15.73 5.89 -7.61
C LYS A 246 16.29 6.07 -6.20
N ARG A 247 16.11 7.26 -5.61
CA ARG A 247 16.63 7.58 -4.28
C ARG A 247 16.00 6.72 -3.18
N VAL A 248 14.72 6.40 -3.31
CA VAL A 248 13.97 5.64 -2.30
C VAL A 248 13.68 4.19 -2.70
N GLU A 249 14.30 3.73 -3.78
CA GLU A 249 14.05 2.39 -4.35
C GLU A 249 12.55 2.18 -4.66
N GLY A 250 11.88 3.28 -5.00
CA GLY A 250 10.46 3.32 -5.31
C GLY A 250 10.16 2.96 -6.76
N ARG A 251 8.88 2.86 -7.05
CA ARG A 251 8.37 2.57 -8.40
C ARG A 251 7.82 3.82 -9.04
N VAL A 252 7.93 3.91 -10.36
CA VAL A 252 7.26 4.92 -11.19
C VAL A 252 6.26 4.21 -12.08
N VAL A 253 5.03 4.70 -12.08
CA VAL A 253 3.96 4.24 -12.96
C VAL A 253 3.41 5.47 -13.68
N ALA A 254 3.32 5.42 -15.00
CA ALA A 254 2.69 6.44 -15.80
C ALA A 254 1.45 5.84 -16.49
N PRO A 255 0.33 5.72 -15.77
CA PRO A 255 -0.86 5.08 -16.30
C PRO A 255 -1.63 6.04 -17.22
N GLU A 256 -2.37 5.50 -18.17
CA GLU A 256 -3.47 6.22 -18.78
C GLU A 256 -4.50 6.61 -17.71
N LEU A 257 -5.19 7.73 -17.88
CA LEU A 257 -6.12 8.26 -16.88
C LEU A 257 -7.23 7.27 -16.52
N ASP A 258 -7.70 6.50 -17.49
CA ASP A 258 -8.72 5.46 -17.28
C ASP A 258 -8.21 4.26 -16.49
N ASP A 259 -6.89 4.04 -16.45
CA ASP A 259 -6.24 2.92 -15.78
C ASP A 259 -5.62 3.31 -14.42
N LEU A 260 -5.66 4.60 -14.06
CA LEU A 260 -5.09 5.10 -12.81
C LEU A 260 -5.61 4.33 -11.59
N GLY A 261 -6.93 4.05 -11.52
CA GLY A 261 -7.52 3.30 -10.44
C GLY A 261 -6.96 1.89 -10.31
N ALA A 262 -6.80 1.18 -11.43
CA ALA A 262 -6.22 -0.16 -11.46
C ALA A 262 -4.74 -0.15 -11.07
N ALA A 263 -3.98 0.84 -11.51
CA ALA A 263 -2.56 1.01 -11.18
C ALA A 263 -2.34 1.26 -9.68
N VAL A 264 -3.11 2.17 -9.08
CA VAL A 264 -3.00 2.51 -7.64
C VAL A 264 -3.42 1.32 -6.76
N VAL A 265 -4.57 0.70 -7.06
CA VAL A 265 -5.02 -0.50 -6.34
C VAL A 265 -4.04 -1.66 -6.50
N GLY A 266 -3.50 -1.86 -7.70
CA GLY A 266 -2.50 -2.89 -7.98
C GLY A 266 -1.20 -2.67 -7.20
N SER A 267 -0.72 -1.42 -7.10
CA SER A 267 0.45 -1.07 -6.30
C SER A 267 0.25 -1.30 -4.81
N TYR A 268 -0.92 -0.93 -4.28
CA TYR A 268 -1.29 -1.21 -2.90
C TYR A 268 -1.32 -2.72 -2.61
N LEU A 269 -1.98 -3.51 -3.45
CA LEU A 269 -2.03 -4.97 -3.29
C LEU A 269 -0.65 -5.63 -3.43
N GLY A 270 0.21 -5.09 -4.30
CA GLY A 270 1.59 -5.55 -4.48
C GLY A 270 2.47 -5.27 -3.27
N SER A 271 2.28 -4.12 -2.60
CA SER A 271 3.06 -3.76 -1.41
C SER A 271 2.70 -4.55 -0.15
N ARG A 272 1.60 -5.30 -0.16
CA ARG A 272 1.23 -6.20 0.93
C ARG A 272 1.92 -7.57 0.88
N ARG A 273 2.66 -7.86 -0.20
CA ARG A 273 3.42 -9.11 -0.29
C ARG A 273 4.76 -8.91 0.40
N PRO A 274 5.16 -9.77 1.37
CA PRO A 274 6.56 -9.84 1.77
C PRO A 274 7.40 -10.19 0.54
N ASP A 275 8.56 -9.57 0.41
CA ASP A 275 9.52 -9.89 -0.63
C ASP A 275 9.81 -11.39 -0.61
N ALA A 276 9.26 -12.12 -1.57
CA ALA A 276 9.83 -13.39 -1.98
C ALA A 276 11.18 -13.02 -2.61
N GLY A 277 12.27 -13.31 -1.89
CA GLY A 277 13.61 -12.86 -2.20
C GLY A 277 13.96 -12.84 -3.67
N GLY A 278 14.47 -11.70 -4.11
CA GLY A 278 15.28 -11.46 -5.28
C GLY A 278 15.00 -12.27 -6.55
N GLY A 279 13.83 -12.11 -7.17
CA GLY A 279 13.50 -12.70 -8.46
C GLY A 279 12.77 -11.71 -9.34
N GLY A 280 13.42 -11.30 -10.44
CA GLY A 280 13.06 -10.28 -11.40
C GLY A 280 11.57 -10.03 -11.66
N TYR A 281 11.13 -8.86 -11.29
CA TYR A 281 9.83 -8.30 -11.67
C TYR A 281 9.89 -7.60 -13.05
N GLY A 282 10.40 -8.35 -14.08
CA GLY A 282 10.48 -7.85 -15.45
C GLY A 282 9.21 -8.00 -16.29
N ASP A 283 8.18 -8.77 -15.83
CA ASP A 283 7.14 -9.26 -16.75
C ASP A 283 5.69 -8.84 -16.43
N TRP A 284 5.47 -7.81 -15.61
CA TRP A 284 4.09 -7.44 -15.25
C TRP A 284 3.43 -6.39 -16.16
N PHE A 285 4.21 -5.71 -16.99
CA PHE A 285 3.70 -4.72 -17.97
C PHE A 285 4.24 -4.94 -19.40
N GLY A 286 4.72 -6.15 -19.72
CA GLY A 286 5.12 -6.54 -21.07
C GLY A 286 3.92 -6.84 -21.96
N GLY A 287 3.35 -5.82 -22.56
CA GLY A 287 2.31 -5.97 -23.57
C GLY A 287 2.43 -4.92 -24.67
N ARG A 288 3.18 -5.27 -25.75
CA ARG A 288 3.30 -4.60 -27.06
C ARG A 288 4.35 -3.48 -27.17
N GLY A 289 5.61 -3.87 -27.19
CA GLY A 289 6.61 -3.13 -27.93
C GLY A 289 6.43 -3.36 -29.44
N PHE A 290 6.13 -2.31 -30.19
CA PHE A 290 6.23 -2.30 -31.64
C PHE A 290 7.69 -2.42 -32.02
N TRP A 291 8.08 -3.53 -32.67
CA TRP A 291 9.30 -3.61 -33.44
C TRP A 291 9.09 -2.81 -34.74
N VAL A 292 9.76 -1.70 -34.90
CA VAL A 292 9.97 -1.08 -36.18
C VAL A 292 11.27 -1.68 -36.73
N GLY A 293 11.14 -2.58 -37.68
CA GLY A 293 12.27 -3.08 -38.46
C GLY A 293 12.79 -1.97 -39.35
N ASN A 294 14.10 -1.77 -39.31
CA ASN A 294 14.83 -1.05 -40.35
C ASN A 294 15.01 -2.02 -41.52
N ASP A 295 14.62 -1.55 -42.72
CA ASP A 295 15.24 -1.77 -44.00
C ASP A 295 15.39 -0.40 -44.69
#